data_6225832baca74c63c796f88a1764cde8
#
_entry.id   6225832baca74c63c796f88a1764cde8
#
_cell.length_a   1.000
_cell.length_b   1.000
_cell.length_c   1.000
_cell.angle_alpha   90.00
_cell.angle_beta   90.00
_cell.angle_gamma   90.00
#
_symmetry.space_group_name_H-M   'P 1'
#
loop_
_entity.id
_entity.type
_entity.pdbx_description
1 polymer ?
#
loop_
_entity_poly.entity_id
_entity_poly.type
_entity_poly.pdbx_seq_one_letter_code
_entity_poly.pdbx_strand_id
1 'polypeptide(L)'
;MIVVCMSPNWLLIQFSEPRHHCLSSIFMFSATSFCFLVPLVLDPAISSLHHQFVRSTCSTTRGRYRQGKQNCDWTSCREGCTHEVYNCWQIEVEYNIYDQNSSIIATVPGKLFPNVKGCGYPPIVDCEEFADTYGKVNTNFTCFYSSIDPDLVITRLNYKEITRTLLYCFAIPVPVFTLSICYLFFAYLYIYRDEESSEMVNVKKYFL
;
A
#
# COMPACT_ATOMS: atom_id res chain seq x y z
N MET A 1 -7.61 6.32 17.71
CA MET A 1 -7.64 6.97 19.03
C MET A 1 -6.30 7.66 19.21
N ILE A 2 -6.24 8.97 18.88
CA ILE A 2 -5.02 9.78 18.99
C ILE A 2 -4.88 10.15 20.46
N VAL A 3 -3.95 9.53 21.16
CA VAL A 3 -3.60 9.95 22.52
C VAL A 3 -2.73 11.20 22.39
N VAL A 4 -3.35 12.37 22.50
CA VAL A 4 -2.66 13.65 22.56
C VAL A 4 -2.07 13.79 23.96
N CYS A 5 -0.77 13.54 24.12
CA CYS A 5 -0.02 13.87 25.33
C CYS A 5 0.25 15.40 25.36
N MET A 6 -0.80 16.19 25.45
CA MET A 6 -0.68 17.64 25.67
C MET A 6 -0.78 17.94 27.16
N SER A 7 0.34 18.21 27.80
CA SER A 7 0.38 18.85 29.13
C SER A 7 0.53 20.38 28.95
N PRO A 8 -0.28 21.20 29.62
CA PRO A 8 -0.32 22.65 29.36
C PRO A 8 0.81 23.47 29.97
N ASN A 9 1.84 22.88 30.57
CA ASN A 9 2.94 23.59 31.20
C ASN A 9 4.24 23.51 30.39
N TRP A 10 4.39 24.42 29.45
CA TRP A 10 5.56 24.56 28.54
C TRP A 10 6.83 25.13 29.19
N LEU A 11 6.84 25.50 30.46
CA LEU A 11 7.90 26.35 31.04
C LEU A 11 8.76 25.71 32.13
N LEU A 12 8.58 24.45 32.46
CA LEU A 12 9.50 23.74 33.38
C LEU A 12 9.86 22.39 32.74
N ILE A 13 10.94 22.37 31.99
CA ILE A 13 11.56 21.15 31.46
C ILE A 13 12.26 20.44 32.62
N GLN A 14 11.49 19.75 33.43
CA GLN A 14 11.99 18.73 34.32
C GLN A 14 11.79 17.39 33.56
N PHE A 15 12.88 16.81 33.09
CA PHE A 15 12.89 15.51 32.43
C PHE A 15 12.41 14.44 33.40
N SER A 16 11.12 14.24 33.48
CA SER A 16 10.53 13.13 34.24
C SER A 16 10.35 11.93 33.29
N GLU A 17 10.71 10.74 33.73
CA GLU A 17 10.63 9.45 33.03
C GLU A 17 9.39 9.23 32.13
N PRO A 18 8.16 9.68 32.46
CA PRO A 18 6.98 9.43 31.62
C PRO A 18 7.04 10.05 30.20
N ARG A 19 7.87 11.07 29.97
CA ARG A 19 7.99 11.70 28.62
C ARG A 19 8.78 10.84 27.64
N HIS A 20 9.81 10.15 28.09
CA HIS A 20 10.58 9.25 27.24
C HIS A 20 9.74 8.06 26.77
N HIS A 21 8.85 7.55 27.62
CA HIS A 21 7.93 6.49 27.25
C HIS A 21 6.90 6.93 26.21
N CYS A 22 6.37 8.15 26.33
CA CYS A 22 5.41 8.69 25.35
C CYS A 22 6.06 8.85 23.96
N LEU A 23 7.26 9.40 23.89
CA LEU A 23 7.97 9.61 22.61
C LEU A 23 8.44 8.30 21.99
N SER A 24 8.93 7.36 22.80
CA SER A 24 9.26 6.01 22.33
C SER A 24 8.01 5.32 21.76
N SER A 25 6.86 5.47 22.40
CA SER A 25 5.59 4.93 21.88
C SER A 25 5.17 5.57 20.56
N ILE A 26 5.33 6.88 20.40
CA ILE A 26 5.04 7.58 19.11
C ILE A 26 5.97 7.09 18.01
N PHE A 27 7.26 6.94 18.30
CA PHE A 27 8.24 6.41 17.36
C PHE A 27 7.90 4.98 16.94
N MET A 28 7.62 4.10 17.88
CA MET A 28 7.23 2.71 17.61
C MET A 28 5.93 2.63 16.80
N PHE A 29 4.94 3.46 17.11
CA PHE A 29 3.69 3.52 16.36
C PHE A 29 3.91 4.00 14.92
N SER A 30 4.76 5.00 14.73
CA SER A 30 5.12 5.49 13.40
C SER A 30 5.87 4.42 12.59
N ALA A 31 6.85 3.74 13.20
CA ALA A 31 7.59 2.67 12.55
C ALA A 31 6.69 1.49 12.15
N THR A 32 5.79 1.06 13.04
CA THR A 32 4.82 -0.01 12.71
C THR A 32 3.85 0.42 11.60
N SER A 33 3.44 1.68 11.57
CA SER A 33 2.62 2.22 10.48
C SER A 33 3.31 2.08 9.12
N PHE A 34 4.62 2.37 9.01
CA PHE A 34 5.37 2.15 7.79
C PHE A 34 5.41 0.70 7.35
N CYS A 35 5.52 -0.25 8.29
CA CYS A 35 5.49 -1.69 7.98
C CYS A 35 4.19 -2.13 7.30
N PHE A 36 3.07 -1.49 7.61
CA PHE A 36 1.79 -1.77 6.95
C PHE A 36 1.60 -0.96 5.65
N LEU A 37 2.09 0.27 5.59
CA LEU A 37 1.95 1.11 4.39
C LEU A 37 2.69 0.56 3.19
N VAL A 38 3.87 -0.03 3.39
CA VAL A 38 4.69 -0.58 2.30
C VAL A 38 3.94 -1.67 1.54
N PRO A 39 3.49 -2.78 2.15
CA PRO A 39 2.84 -3.86 1.41
C PRO A 39 1.42 -3.53 0.93
N LEU A 40 0.67 -2.67 1.65
CA LEU A 40 -0.74 -2.41 1.33
C LEU A 40 -0.95 -1.26 0.35
N VAL A 41 -0.04 -0.30 0.29
CA VAL A 41 -0.20 0.92 -0.51
C VAL A 41 0.93 1.08 -1.51
N LEU A 42 2.19 1.02 -1.06
CA LEU A 42 3.34 1.32 -1.89
C LEU A 42 3.55 0.23 -2.96
N ASP A 43 3.54 -1.03 -2.56
CA ASP A 43 3.76 -2.15 -3.48
C ASP A 43 2.69 -2.26 -4.58
N PRO A 44 1.37 -2.17 -4.31
CA PRO A 44 0.35 -2.12 -5.35
C PRO A 44 0.48 -0.90 -6.27
N ALA A 45 0.85 0.26 -5.72
CA ALA A 45 1.01 1.48 -6.50
C ALA A 45 2.22 1.39 -7.45
N ILE A 46 3.37 0.94 -6.97
CA ILE A 46 4.58 0.73 -7.79
C ILE A 46 4.30 -0.32 -8.87
N SER A 47 3.65 -1.43 -8.52
CA SER A 47 3.28 -2.47 -9.49
C SER A 47 2.37 -1.90 -10.58
N SER A 48 1.39 -1.08 -10.23
CA SER A 48 0.50 -0.44 -11.21
C SER A 48 1.23 0.52 -12.16
N LEU A 49 2.25 1.23 -11.67
CA LEU A 49 3.06 2.12 -12.48
C LEU A 49 4.07 1.35 -13.34
N HIS A 50 4.63 0.26 -12.82
CA HIS A 50 5.64 -0.55 -13.52
C HIS A 50 5.06 -1.24 -14.76
N HIS A 51 3.84 -1.77 -14.69
CA HIS A 51 3.24 -2.59 -15.76
C HIS A 51 2.87 -1.81 -17.03
N GLN A 52 2.94 -0.47 -17.04
CA GLN A 52 2.65 0.37 -18.22
C GLN A 52 1.35 -0.05 -18.92
N PHE A 53 0.24 0.09 -18.24
CA PHE A 53 -1.06 -0.33 -18.75
C PHE A 53 -1.54 0.52 -19.92
N VAL A 54 -2.00 -0.15 -20.98
CA VAL A 54 -2.59 0.44 -22.16
C VAL A 54 -4.08 0.12 -22.18
N ARG A 55 -4.90 1.14 -22.50
CA ARG A 55 -6.36 0.99 -22.61
C ARG A 55 -6.73 0.23 -23.87
N SER A 56 -7.64 -0.72 -23.74
CA SER A 56 -8.16 -1.52 -24.84
C SER A 56 -9.63 -1.89 -24.63
N THR A 57 -10.18 -2.63 -25.60
CA THR A 57 -11.49 -3.29 -25.50
C THR A 57 -11.26 -4.78 -25.32
N CYS A 58 -11.90 -5.35 -24.30
CA CYS A 58 -11.86 -6.75 -23.98
C CYS A 58 -13.20 -7.43 -24.26
N SER A 59 -13.14 -8.69 -24.64
CA SER A 59 -14.27 -9.61 -24.70
C SER A 59 -14.01 -10.85 -23.86
N THR A 60 -14.95 -11.25 -23.03
CA THR A 60 -14.82 -12.45 -22.21
C THR A 60 -15.00 -13.68 -23.06
N THR A 61 -13.97 -14.53 -23.11
CA THR A 61 -14.00 -15.82 -23.82
C THR A 61 -14.47 -16.96 -22.93
N ARG A 62 -14.09 -16.92 -21.63
CA ARG A 62 -14.43 -17.97 -20.69
C ARG A 62 -14.48 -17.46 -19.25
N GLY A 63 -15.55 -17.77 -18.54
CA GLY A 63 -15.67 -17.62 -17.09
C GLY A 63 -15.83 -19.00 -16.44
N ARG A 64 -15.00 -19.30 -15.43
CA ARG A 64 -15.04 -20.57 -14.69
C ARG A 64 -15.05 -20.34 -13.20
N TYR A 65 -15.95 -21.01 -12.54
CA TYR A 65 -15.95 -21.15 -11.08
C TYR A 65 -15.23 -22.43 -10.70
N ARG A 66 -14.30 -22.36 -9.78
CA ARG A 66 -13.50 -23.47 -9.29
C ARG A 66 -13.56 -23.55 -7.78
N GLN A 67 -13.49 -24.76 -7.26
CA GLN A 67 -13.48 -25.04 -5.83
C GLN A 67 -12.22 -25.81 -5.44
N GLY A 68 -11.63 -25.42 -4.31
CA GLY A 68 -10.47 -26.07 -3.74
C GLY A 68 -9.13 -25.68 -4.37
N LYS A 69 -8.09 -25.76 -3.56
CA LYS A 69 -6.73 -25.29 -3.85
C LYS A 69 -6.12 -25.87 -5.13
N GLN A 70 -6.41 -27.13 -5.44
CA GLN A 70 -5.81 -27.82 -6.59
C GLN A 70 -6.32 -27.30 -7.94
N ASN A 71 -7.49 -26.69 -7.95
CA ASN A 71 -8.13 -26.19 -9.17
C ASN A 71 -7.97 -24.69 -9.39
N CYS A 72 -7.36 -23.99 -8.42
CA CYS A 72 -7.15 -22.53 -8.42
C CYS A 72 -5.65 -22.22 -8.52
N ASP A 73 -5.00 -22.63 -9.61
CA ASP A 73 -3.61 -22.31 -9.94
C ASP A 73 -3.41 -20.78 -10.15
N TRP A 74 -4.40 -20.16 -10.74
CA TRP A 74 -4.53 -18.69 -10.81
C TRP A 74 -5.97 -18.28 -10.55
N THR A 75 -6.21 -17.04 -10.19
CA THR A 75 -7.56 -16.56 -9.87
C THR A 75 -7.75 -15.09 -10.22
N SER A 76 -8.81 -14.79 -10.95
CA SER A 76 -9.30 -13.43 -11.14
C SER A 76 -9.82 -12.88 -9.80
N CYS A 77 -10.63 -13.65 -9.10
CA CYS A 77 -11.15 -13.31 -7.80
C CYS A 77 -11.33 -14.55 -6.93
N ARG A 78 -11.14 -14.40 -5.62
CA ARG A 78 -11.18 -15.47 -4.64
C ARG A 78 -12.04 -15.10 -3.43
N GLU A 79 -12.92 -15.98 -3.03
CA GLU A 79 -13.67 -15.89 -1.78
C GLU A 79 -12.96 -16.63 -0.66
N GLY A 80 -12.80 -15.98 0.48
CA GLY A 80 -12.17 -16.53 1.68
C GLY A 80 -10.65 -16.40 1.70
N CYS A 81 -10.13 -16.29 2.90
CA CYS A 81 -8.69 -16.12 3.18
C CYS A 81 -8.04 -17.37 3.76
N THR A 82 -8.80 -18.42 4.07
CA THR A 82 -8.29 -19.64 4.71
C THR A 82 -7.70 -20.61 3.68
N HIS A 83 -6.56 -21.18 4.04
CA HIS A 83 -5.66 -21.93 3.17
C HIS A 83 -6.21 -23.25 2.61
N GLU A 84 -7.30 -23.79 3.15
CA GLU A 84 -7.68 -25.17 2.87
C GLU A 84 -8.87 -25.34 1.90
N VAL A 85 -9.83 -24.43 1.94
CA VAL A 85 -10.99 -24.47 1.03
C VAL A 85 -11.33 -23.05 0.61
N TYR A 86 -11.04 -22.69 -0.61
CA TYR A 86 -11.47 -21.43 -1.19
C TYR A 86 -12.11 -21.65 -2.56
N ASN A 87 -13.07 -20.78 -2.84
CA ASN A 87 -13.70 -20.71 -4.14
C ASN A 87 -12.99 -19.63 -4.96
N CYS A 88 -12.76 -19.90 -6.22
CA CYS A 88 -12.14 -18.91 -7.10
C CYS A 88 -12.85 -18.82 -8.45
N TRP A 89 -12.81 -17.60 -9.00
CA TRP A 89 -13.23 -17.31 -10.35
C TRP A 89 -12.01 -17.17 -11.25
N GLN A 90 -12.04 -17.80 -12.41
CA GLN A 90 -11.05 -17.67 -13.47
C GLN A 90 -11.76 -17.10 -14.70
N ILE A 91 -11.43 -15.87 -15.08
CA ILE A 91 -12.04 -15.18 -16.22
C ILE A 91 -10.95 -14.93 -17.25
N GLU A 92 -11.08 -15.61 -18.39
CA GLU A 92 -10.23 -15.45 -19.56
C GLU A 92 -10.87 -14.45 -20.52
N VAL A 93 -10.09 -13.53 -21.04
CA VAL A 93 -10.54 -12.48 -21.96
C VAL A 93 -9.63 -12.42 -23.18
N GLU A 94 -10.15 -11.90 -24.25
CA GLU A 94 -9.36 -11.45 -25.40
C GLU A 94 -9.39 -9.95 -25.47
N TYR A 95 -8.23 -9.32 -25.69
CA TYR A 95 -8.12 -7.88 -25.86
C TYR A 95 -7.50 -7.52 -27.21
N ASN A 96 -7.90 -6.34 -27.73
CA ASN A 96 -7.46 -5.85 -29.01
C ASN A 96 -6.25 -4.94 -28.86
N ILE A 97 -5.23 -5.16 -29.67
CA ILE A 97 -4.09 -4.24 -29.81
C ILE A 97 -4.40 -3.32 -31.00
N TYR A 98 -4.32 -2.02 -30.77
CA TYR A 98 -4.61 -0.99 -31.77
C TYR A 98 -3.33 -0.36 -32.32
N ASP A 99 -3.33 -0.06 -33.62
CA ASP A 99 -2.33 0.79 -34.27
C ASP A 99 -2.61 2.29 -34.01
N GLN A 100 -1.67 3.15 -34.39
CA GLN A 100 -1.80 4.60 -34.31
C GLN A 100 -3.07 5.12 -35.04
N ASN A 101 -3.53 4.40 -36.05
CA ASN A 101 -4.74 4.69 -36.84
C ASN A 101 -6.03 4.08 -36.22
N SER A 102 -5.99 3.57 -34.98
CA SER A 102 -7.12 2.90 -34.29
C SER A 102 -7.63 1.64 -35.04
N SER A 103 -6.85 1.06 -35.91
CA SER A 103 -7.14 -0.26 -36.52
C SER A 103 -6.66 -1.39 -35.60
N ILE A 104 -7.41 -2.49 -35.51
CA ILE A 104 -7.04 -3.67 -34.76
C ILE A 104 -5.91 -4.39 -35.49
N ILE A 105 -4.73 -4.50 -34.83
CA ILE A 105 -3.58 -5.23 -35.35
C ILE A 105 -3.69 -6.71 -35.00
N ALA A 106 -4.01 -6.97 -33.74
CA ALA A 106 -4.05 -8.32 -33.18
C ALA A 106 -5.06 -8.42 -32.04
N THR A 107 -5.61 -9.61 -31.84
CA THR A 107 -6.39 -9.99 -30.67
C THR A 107 -5.59 -11.00 -29.85
N VAL A 108 -5.37 -10.73 -28.57
CA VAL A 108 -4.47 -11.51 -27.71
C VAL A 108 -5.28 -12.02 -26.50
N PRO A 109 -5.13 -13.30 -26.11
CA PRO A 109 -5.75 -13.82 -24.91
C PRO A 109 -5.04 -13.29 -23.65
N GLY A 110 -5.79 -13.09 -22.59
CA GLY A 110 -5.27 -12.65 -21.29
C GLY A 110 -6.14 -13.13 -20.13
N LYS A 111 -5.65 -12.93 -18.91
CA LYS A 111 -6.33 -13.26 -17.66
C LYS A 111 -6.83 -11.98 -17.02
N LEU A 112 -8.12 -11.94 -16.71
CA LEU A 112 -8.76 -10.75 -16.16
C LEU A 112 -8.60 -10.69 -14.64
N PHE A 113 -8.15 -9.54 -14.14
CA PHE A 113 -8.03 -9.24 -12.72
C PHE A 113 -8.76 -7.94 -12.36
N PRO A 114 -9.29 -7.79 -11.15
CA PRO A 114 -9.89 -6.54 -10.69
C PRO A 114 -8.85 -5.42 -10.51
N ASN A 115 -7.65 -5.78 -10.07
CA ASN A 115 -6.49 -4.90 -9.89
C ASN A 115 -5.18 -5.70 -10.08
N VAL A 116 -4.03 -5.04 -10.00
CA VAL A 116 -2.70 -5.64 -10.25
C VAL A 116 -2.31 -6.73 -9.25
N LYS A 117 -2.82 -6.66 -8.02
CA LYS A 117 -2.50 -7.60 -6.93
C LYS A 117 -3.58 -8.67 -6.73
N GLY A 118 -4.72 -8.54 -7.43
CA GLY A 118 -5.85 -9.44 -7.29
C GLY A 118 -6.74 -9.15 -6.08
N CYS A 119 -7.61 -10.10 -5.74
CA CYS A 119 -8.55 -9.95 -4.64
C CYS A 119 -7.88 -9.84 -3.27
N GLY A 120 -8.48 -9.03 -2.41
CA GLY A 120 -7.98 -8.77 -1.05
C GLY A 120 -7.08 -7.54 -0.92
N TYR A 121 -6.69 -6.92 -2.03
CA TYR A 121 -6.00 -5.62 -2.03
C TYR A 121 -6.97 -4.50 -2.41
N PRO A 122 -6.75 -3.28 -1.89
CA PRO A 122 -7.59 -2.13 -2.26
C PRO A 122 -7.52 -1.79 -3.76
N PRO A 123 -8.65 -1.44 -4.38
CA PRO A 123 -9.99 -1.47 -3.82
C PRO A 123 -10.51 -2.90 -3.65
N ILE A 124 -11.14 -3.17 -2.50
CA ILE A 124 -11.75 -4.48 -2.23
C ILE A 124 -12.91 -4.67 -3.20
N VAL A 125 -12.91 -5.79 -3.90
CA VAL A 125 -13.90 -6.13 -4.91
C VAL A 125 -14.66 -7.37 -4.43
N ASP A 126 -16.00 -7.31 -4.49
CA ASP A 126 -16.85 -8.48 -4.31
C ASP A 126 -16.69 -9.42 -5.50
N CYS A 127 -16.37 -10.68 -5.23
CA CYS A 127 -16.06 -11.65 -6.27
C CYS A 127 -17.28 -12.12 -7.05
N GLU A 128 -18.43 -12.18 -6.42
CA GLU A 128 -19.68 -12.56 -7.07
C GLU A 128 -20.14 -11.46 -8.02
N GLU A 129 -20.15 -10.21 -7.56
CA GLU A 129 -20.47 -9.04 -8.39
C GLU A 129 -19.48 -8.90 -9.57
N PHE A 130 -18.19 -9.14 -9.33
CA PHE A 130 -17.17 -9.10 -10.36
C PHE A 130 -17.38 -10.18 -11.43
N ALA A 131 -17.69 -11.40 -11.01
CA ALA A 131 -17.94 -12.53 -11.90
C ALA A 131 -19.25 -12.35 -12.68
N ASP A 132 -20.30 -11.83 -12.06
CA ASP A 132 -21.56 -11.52 -12.73
C ASP A 132 -21.43 -10.45 -13.80
N THR A 133 -20.58 -9.47 -13.54
CA THR A 133 -20.35 -8.35 -14.45
C THR A 133 -19.46 -8.75 -15.63
N TYR A 134 -18.36 -9.46 -15.36
CA TYR A 134 -17.31 -9.71 -16.36
C TYR A 134 -17.15 -11.19 -16.76
N GLY A 135 -17.73 -12.14 -16.02
CA GLY A 135 -17.55 -13.57 -16.25
C GLY A 135 -18.43 -14.18 -17.34
N LYS A 136 -19.41 -13.43 -17.86
CA LYS A 136 -20.32 -13.92 -18.92
C LYS A 136 -19.63 -13.89 -20.27
N VAL A 137 -19.66 -15.01 -21.01
CA VAL A 137 -19.08 -15.13 -22.35
C VAL A 137 -19.66 -14.08 -23.29
N ASN A 138 -18.83 -13.53 -24.17
CA ASN A 138 -19.16 -12.47 -25.13
C ASN A 138 -19.54 -11.12 -24.47
N THR A 139 -19.18 -10.88 -23.21
CA THR A 139 -19.31 -9.57 -22.60
C THR A 139 -18.16 -8.67 -23.07
N ASN A 140 -18.50 -7.54 -23.70
CA ASN A 140 -17.54 -6.54 -24.14
C ASN A 140 -17.46 -5.37 -23.15
N PHE A 141 -16.23 -5.02 -22.79
CA PHE A 141 -15.98 -3.91 -21.85
C PHE A 141 -14.61 -3.25 -22.10
N THR A 142 -14.43 -2.08 -21.54
CA THR A 142 -13.13 -1.40 -21.56
C THR A 142 -12.21 -2.04 -20.51
N CYS A 143 -10.98 -2.34 -20.90
CA CYS A 143 -9.96 -2.96 -20.06
C CYS A 143 -8.61 -2.28 -20.24
N PHE A 144 -7.65 -2.72 -19.43
CA PHE A 144 -6.26 -2.26 -19.51
C PHE A 144 -5.34 -3.48 -19.49
N TYR A 145 -4.55 -3.66 -20.52
CA TYR A 145 -3.55 -4.72 -20.58
C TYR A 145 -2.16 -4.18 -20.26
N SER A 146 -1.32 -5.01 -19.68
CA SER A 146 0.07 -4.66 -19.39
C SER A 146 0.93 -4.85 -20.63
N SER A 147 1.77 -3.85 -20.97
CA SER A 147 2.75 -3.97 -22.06
C SER A 147 3.90 -4.92 -21.71
N ILE A 148 4.15 -5.14 -20.42
CA ILE A 148 5.26 -5.97 -19.93
C ILE A 148 4.81 -7.42 -19.76
N ASP A 149 3.61 -7.62 -19.24
CA ASP A 149 3.01 -8.95 -19.03
C ASP A 149 1.67 -9.03 -19.80
N PRO A 150 1.67 -9.61 -21.03
CA PRO A 150 0.49 -9.69 -21.85
C PRO A 150 -0.66 -10.49 -21.23
N ASP A 151 -0.36 -11.43 -20.32
CA ASP A 151 -1.37 -12.20 -19.62
C ASP A 151 -2.16 -11.38 -18.60
N LEU A 152 -1.60 -10.25 -18.15
CA LEU A 152 -2.21 -9.42 -17.10
C LEU A 152 -3.12 -8.36 -17.71
N VAL A 153 -4.43 -8.56 -17.53
CA VAL A 153 -5.48 -7.62 -17.93
C VAL A 153 -6.27 -7.19 -16.68
N ILE A 154 -6.50 -5.87 -16.52
CA ILE A 154 -7.25 -5.33 -15.39
C ILE A 154 -8.47 -4.56 -15.86
N THR A 155 -9.52 -4.53 -15.02
CA THR A 155 -10.79 -3.86 -15.35
C THR A 155 -10.74 -2.37 -15.12
N ARG A 156 -10.01 -1.89 -14.11
CA ARG A 156 -9.99 -0.47 -13.71
C ARG A 156 -8.56 -0.03 -13.40
N LEU A 157 -8.23 1.15 -13.91
CA LEU A 157 -6.95 1.80 -13.62
C LEU A 157 -7.23 3.31 -13.41
N ASN A 158 -6.96 3.79 -12.21
CA ASN A 158 -7.14 5.19 -11.86
C ASN A 158 -5.86 5.78 -11.25
N TYR A 159 -4.96 6.23 -12.09
CA TYR A 159 -3.69 6.84 -11.67
C TYR A 159 -3.87 8.02 -10.70
N LYS A 160 -4.93 8.82 -10.89
CA LYS A 160 -5.20 9.97 -10.03
C LYS A 160 -5.54 9.53 -8.59
N GLU A 161 -6.29 8.46 -8.45
CA GLU A 161 -6.63 7.89 -7.15
C GLU A 161 -5.40 7.26 -6.48
N ILE A 162 -4.60 6.50 -7.24
CA ILE A 162 -3.34 5.93 -6.77
C ILE A 162 -2.42 7.03 -6.24
N THR A 163 -2.20 8.09 -7.03
CA THR A 163 -1.33 9.22 -6.64
C THR A 163 -1.87 9.94 -5.40
N ARG A 164 -3.19 10.14 -5.31
CA ARG A 164 -3.82 10.78 -4.15
C ARG A 164 -3.68 9.92 -2.89
N THR A 165 -3.89 8.63 -3.01
CA THR A 165 -3.72 7.68 -1.89
C THR A 165 -2.27 7.67 -1.42
N LEU A 166 -1.29 7.60 -2.32
CA LEU A 166 0.13 7.72 -1.98
C LEU A 166 0.44 9.01 -1.24
N LEU A 167 -0.05 10.15 -1.75
CA LEU A 167 0.18 11.45 -1.12
C LEU A 167 -0.33 11.46 0.33
N TYR A 168 -1.57 11.02 0.58
CA TYR A 168 -2.14 11.00 1.92
C TYR A 168 -1.45 10.01 2.86
N CYS A 169 -1.06 8.85 2.35
CA CYS A 169 -0.35 7.83 3.14
C CYS A 169 1.03 8.30 3.61
N PHE A 170 1.68 9.22 2.90
CA PHE A 170 2.98 9.75 3.29
C PHE A 170 2.90 11.13 3.97
N ALA A 171 1.90 11.94 3.67
CA ALA A 171 1.77 13.31 4.18
C ALA A 171 1.63 13.39 5.71
N ILE A 172 1.14 12.37 6.37
CA ILE A 172 0.98 12.32 7.82
C ILE A 172 2.15 11.62 8.51
N PRO A 173 2.51 10.35 8.18
CA PRO A 173 3.55 9.63 8.91
C PRO A 173 4.96 10.20 8.70
N VAL A 174 5.28 10.73 7.51
CA VAL A 174 6.64 11.27 7.26
C VAL A 174 6.95 12.49 8.13
N PRO A 175 6.12 13.56 8.20
CA PRO A 175 6.36 14.66 9.10
C PRO A 175 6.42 14.25 10.58
N VAL A 176 5.52 13.38 11.03
CA VAL A 176 5.51 12.91 12.41
C VAL A 176 6.80 12.17 12.75
N PHE A 177 7.28 11.31 11.85
CA PHE A 177 8.53 10.57 12.01
C PHE A 177 9.73 11.50 12.05
N THR A 178 9.84 12.46 11.12
CA THR A 178 10.94 13.41 11.06
C THR A 178 10.98 14.32 12.30
N LEU A 179 9.82 14.82 12.74
CA LEU A 179 9.73 15.62 13.97
C LEU A 179 10.13 14.82 15.21
N SER A 180 9.75 13.55 15.29
CA SER A 180 10.14 12.65 16.39
C SER A 180 11.65 12.43 16.42
N ILE A 181 12.30 12.20 15.27
CA ILE A 181 13.76 12.05 15.19
C ILE A 181 14.44 13.36 15.58
N CYS A 182 14.01 14.49 15.04
CA CYS A 182 14.57 15.79 15.39
C CYS A 182 14.48 16.07 16.89
N TYR A 183 13.33 15.79 17.50
CA TYR A 183 13.16 15.95 18.94
C TYR A 183 14.11 15.04 19.74
N LEU A 184 14.23 13.78 19.39
CA LEU A 184 15.16 12.83 20.06
C LEU A 184 16.61 13.30 19.94
N PHE A 185 16.99 13.80 18.76
CA PHE A 185 18.32 14.33 18.52
C PHE A 185 18.61 15.55 19.41
N PHE A 186 17.69 16.53 19.46
CA PHE A 186 17.85 17.70 20.34
C PHE A 186 17.84 17.34 21.83
N ALA A 187 16.99 16.40 22.24
CA ALA A 187 16.97 15.89 23.62
C ALA A 187 18.30 15.24 24.00
N TYR A 188 18.87 14.40 23.09
CA TYR A 188 20.19 13.80 23.28
C TYR A 188 21.28 14.85 23.42
N LEU A 189 21.34 15.84 22.55
CA LEU A 189 22.33 16.91 22.62
C LEU A 189 22.21 17.73 23.91
N TYR A 190 20.97 17.95 24.39
CA TYR A 190 20.73 18.69 25.61
C TYR A 190 21.26 17.92 26.83
N ILE A 191 20.98 16.62 26.92
CA ILE A 191 21.46 15.75 28.00
C ILE A 191 23.00 15.69 27.99
N TYR A 192 23.61 15.49 26.82
CA TYR A 192 25.07 15.44 26.66
C TYR A 192 25.74 16.73 27.14
N ARG A 193 25.19 17.90 26.81
CA ARG A 193 25.71 19.19 27.28
C ARG A 193 25.56 19.40 28.78
N ASP A 194 24.50 18.87 29.39
CA ASP A 194 24.27 18.98 30.82
C ASP A 194 25.24 18.10 31.62
N GLU A 195 25.54 16.90 31.14
CA GLU A 195 26.58 16.03 31.73
C GLU A 195 27.97 16.68 31.66
N GLU A 196 28.35 17.24 30.53
CA GLU A 196 29.65 17.92 30.36
C GLU A 196 29.76 19.14 31.29
N SER A 197 28.69 19.89 31.48
CA SER A 197 28.63 21.03 32.42
C SER A 197 28.78 20.56 33.87
N SER A 198 28.16 19.46 34.24
CA SER A 198 28.19 18.91 35.61
C SER A 198 29.56 18.32 35.95
N GLU A 199 30.24 17.68 35.01
CA GLU A 199 31.62 17.21 35.20
C GLU A 199 32.60 18.39 35.38
N MET A 200 32.50 19.45 34.60
CA MET A 200 33.36 20.65 34.76
C MET A 200 33.15 21.32 36.12
N VAL A 201 31.93 21.38 36.62
CA VAL A 201 31.64 21.95 37.95
C VAL A 201 32.23 21.10 39.05
N ASN A 202 32.15 19.76 38.97
CA ASN A 202 32.75 18.83 39.91
C ASN A 202 34.28 18.92 39.91
N VAL A 203 34.94 18.96 38.77
CA VAL A 203 36.38 19.13 38.67
C VAL A 203 36.84 20.42 39.34
N LYS A 204 36.10 21.52 39.12
CA LYS A 204 36.41 22.83 39.73
C LYS A 204 36.26 22.80 41.27
N LYS A 205 35.39 22.00 41.82
CA LYS A 205 35.18 21.79 43.26
C LYS A 205 36.29 20.98 43.94
N TYR A 206 37.03 20.16 43.19
CA TYR A 206 38.18 19.39 43.71
C TYR A 206 39.51 20.18 43.63
N PHE A 207 39.56 21.28 42.91
CA PHE A 207 40.78 22.11 42.74
C PHE A 207 40.74 23.43 43.58
N LEU A 208 39.72 23.65 44.38
CA LEU A 208 39.60 24.75 45.37
C LEU A 208 39.57 24.17 46.78
#